data_34a8ca83181ccc092b69d33e717c3129
#
_entry.id   34a8ca83181ccc092b69d33e717c3129
#
_cell.length_a   1.000
_cell.length_b   1.000
_cell.length_c   1.000
_cell.angle_alpha   90.00
_cell.angle_beta   90.00
_cell.angle_gamma   90.00
#
_symmetry.space_group_name_H-M   'P 1'
#
loop_
_entity.id
_entity.type
_entity.pdbx_description
1 polymer ?
#
loop_
_entity_poly.entity_id
_entity_poly.type
_entity_poly.pdbx_seq_one_letter_code
_entity_poly.pdbx_strand_id
1 'polypeptide(L)'
;MDFSYSDKVEDLRTRLIDYMQEHVIPAEAVAAEYHRANPGVYGPPPIMEDLKAEAKARGLWNLFLPEDNRGGGLTNLEYAPLAELTGWSPFIAPEALNCSAPDTGNMEILSRYGTPEQQDR
;
A
#
# COMPACT_ATOMS: atom_id res chain seq x y z
N MET A 1 -13.63 -18.84 -20.38
CA MET A 1 -12.60 -18.24 -19.49
C MET A 1 -13.33 -17.23 -18.64
N ASP A 2 -13.28 -17.36 -17.33
CA ASP A 2 -13.94 -16.43 -16.40
C ASP A 2 -12.90 -15.42 -15.92
N PHE A 3 -13.18 -14.12 -16.08
CA PHE A 3 -12.33 -13.00 -15.64
C PHE A 3 -12.93 -12.26 -14.45
N SER A 4 -13.98 -12.81 -13.83
CA SER A 4 -14.57 -12.23 -12.63
C SER A 4 -13.58 -12.33 -11.46
N TYR A 5 -13.61 -11.32 -10.59
CA TYR A 5 -12.85 -11.35 -9.35
C TYR A 5 -13.60 -12.16 -8.29
N SER A 6 -12.86 -12.71 -7.33
CA SER A 6 -13.48 -13.33 -6.15
C SER A 6 -14.14 -12.27 -5.27
N ASP A 7 -15.13 -12.68 -4.46
CA ASP A 7 -15.81 -11.78 -3.51
C ASP A 7 -14.80 -11.06 -2.59
N LYS A 8 -13.73 -11.76 -2.19
CA LYS A 8 -12.64 -11.18 -1.40
C LYS A 8 -11.93 -10.04 -2.14
N VAL A 9 -11.62 -10.25 -3.40
CA VAL A 9 -10.93 -9.23 -4.22
C VAL A 9 -11.87 -8.05 -4.47
N GLU A 10 -13.16 -8.28 -4.72
CA GLU A 10 -14.13 -7.19 -4.91
C GLU A 10 -14.33 -6.35 -3.64
N ASP A 11 -14.36 -6.97 -2.47
CA ASP A 11 -14.40 -6.25 -1.20
C ASP A 11 -13.14 -5.38 -0.99
N LEU A 12 -11.96 -5.95 -1.23
CA LEU A 12 -10.70 -5.21 -1.15
C LEU A 12 -10.63 -4.07 -2.17
N ARG A 13 -11.09 -4.30 -3.41
CA ARG A 13 -11.16 -3.27 -4.44
C ARG A 13 -12.04 -2.09 -4.02
N THR A 14 -13.21 -2.37 -3.50
CA THR A 14 -14.15 -1.34 -3.01
C THR A 14 -13.49 -0.50 -1.93
N ARG A 15 -12.93 -1.13 -0.89
CA ARG A 15 -12.24 -0.44 0.20
C ARG A 15 -11.03 0.38 -0.29
N LEU A 16 -10.29 -0.17 -1.25
CA LEU A 16 -9.12 0.51 -1.81
C LEU A 16 -9.53 1.72 -2.66
N ILE A 17 -10.59 1.61 -3.46
CA ILE A 17 -11.12 2.74 -4.24
C ILE A 17 -11.56 3.88 -3.32
N ASP A 18 -12.32 3.56 -2.27
CA ASP A 18 -12.76 4.55 -1.28
C ASP A 18 -11.56 5.23 -0.61
N TYR A 19 -10.56 4.43 -0.18
CA TYR A 19 -9.34 4.95 0.41
C TYR A 19 -8.55 5.86 -0.55
N MET A 20 -8.41 5.45 -1.81
CA MET A 20 -7.73 6.26 -2.83
C MET A 20 -8.42 7.60 -3.06
N GLN A 21 -9.75 7.58 -3.18
CA GLN A 21 -10.54 8.79 -3.46
C GLN A 21 -10.64 9.72 -2.26
N GLU A 22 -10.82 9.18 -1.06
CA GLU A 22 -11.04 9.97 0.15
C GLU A 22 -9.76 10.51 0.78
N HIS A 23 -8.64 9.78 0.66
CA HIS A 23 -7.41 10.07 1.38
C HIS A 23 -6.20 10.29 0.47
N VAL A 24 -5.92 9.37 -0.45
CA VAL A 24 -4.66 9.39 -1.21
C VAL A 24 -4.64 10.50 -2.27
N ILE A 25 -5.67 10.56 -3.11
CA ILE A 25 -5.72 11.56 -4.19
C ILE A 25 -5.72 13.00 -3.63
N PRO A 26 -6.52 13.33 -2.58
CA PRO A 26 -6.43 14.65 -1.96
C PRO A 26 -5.06 14.96 -1.33
N ALA A 27 -4.35 13.95 -0.85
CA ALA A 27 -3.03 14.13 -0.24
C ALA A 27 -1.94 14.54 -1.25
N GLU A 28 -2.12 14.31 -2.55
CA GLU A 28 -1.15 14.72 -3.57
C GLU A 28 -0.88 16.22 -3.55
N ALA A 29 -1.93 17.02 -3.44
CA ALA A 29 -1.79 18.48 -3.37
C ALA A 29 -1.06 18.92 -2.08
N VAL A 30 -1.35 18.27 -0.96
CA VAL A 30 -0.70 18.54 0.34
C VAL A 30 0.79 18.16 0.28
N ALA A 31 1.11 17.01 -0.28
CA ALA A 31 2.49 16.55 -0.46
C ALA A 31 3.28 17.48 -1.38
N ALA A 32 2.69 17.88 -2.50
CA ALA A 32 3.33 18.80 -3.44
C ALA A 32 3.62 20.17 -2.80
N GLU A 33 2.69 20.70 -2.01
CA GLU A 33 2.88 21.97 -1.28
C GLU A 33 3.98 21.84 -0.22
N TYR A 34 3.99 20.73 0.54
CA TYR A 34 5.03 20.48 1.54
C TYR A 34 6.43 20.50 0.90
N HIS A 35 6.65 19.79 -0.21
CA HIS A 35 7.94 19.76 -0.89
C HIS A 35 8.32 21.10 -1.51
N ARG A 36 7.34 21.86 -2.00
CA ARG A 36 7.59 23.22 -2.51
C ARG A 36 8.03 24.17 -1.41
N ALA A 37 7.40 24.08 -0.23
CA ALA A 37 7.73 24.91 0.91
C ALA A 37 9.05 24.53 1.61
N ASN A 38 9.52 23.30 1.40
CA ASN A 38 10.70 22.75 2.06
C ASN A 38 11.74 22.22 1.04
N PRO A 39 12.33 23.10 0.20
CA PRO A 39 13.30 22.68 -0.80
C PRO A 39 14.53 22.07 -0.12
N GLY A 40 14.98 20.91 -0.60
CA GLY A 40 16.12 20.16 -0.03
C GLY A 40 15.77 19.22 1.12
N VAL A 41 14.52 19.16 1.55
CA VAL A 41 14.05 18.08 2.45
C VAL A 41 13.66 16.88 1.58
N TYR A 42 14.33 15.76 1.83
CA TYR A 42 14.08 14.49 1.16
C TYR A 42 13.33 13.56 2.13
N GLY A 43 12.34 12.86 1.63
CA GLY A 43 11.54 11.91 2.40
C GLY A 43 10.03 12.20 2.32
N PRO A 44 9.22 11.32 2.90
CA PRO A 44 7.77 11.47 2.84
C PRO A 44 7.30 12.71 3.63
N PRO A 45 6.25 13.40 3.13
CA PRO A 45 5.63 14.50 3.87
C PRO A 45 4.90 13.97 5.12
N PRO A 46 4.69 14.81 6.16
CA PRO A 46 4.05 14.36 7.42
C PRO A 46 2.70 13.67 7.25
N ILE A 47 1.89 14.09 6.25
CA ILE A 47 0.59 13.46 5.94
C ILE A 47 0.71 11.96 5.62
N MET A 48 1.90 11.49 5.25
CA MET A 48 2.11 10.07 4.94
C MET A 48 1.83 9.16 6.14
N GLU A 49 2.13 9.58 7.34
CA GLU A 49 1.86 8.80 8.55
C GLU A 49 0.35 8.65 8.82
N ASP A 50 -0.43 9.69 8.54
CA ASP A 50 -1.90 9.63 8.63
C ASP A 50 -2.46 8.66 7.57
N LEU A 51 -1.93 8.70 6.35
CA LEU A 51 -2.31 7.77 5.28
C LEU A 51 -1.99 6.32 5.65
N LYS A 52 -0.80 6.05 6.20
CA LYS A 52 -0.42 4.72 6.67
C LYS A 52 -1.33 4.21 7.79
N ALA A 53 -1.67 5.06 8.74
CA ALA A 53 -2.57 4.72 9.83
C ALA A 53 -3.97 4.34 9.31
N GLU A 54 -4.49 5.11 8.36
CA GLU A 54 -5.79 4.84 7.74
C GLU A 54 -5.77 3.56 6.90
N ALA A 55 -4.70 3.31 6.13
CA ALA A 55 -4.54 2.08 5.37
C ALA A 55 -4.55 0.84 6.28
N LYS A 56 -3.85 0.91 7.42
CA LYS A 56 -3.86 -0.15 8.44
C LYS A 56 -5.25 -0.36 9.03
N ALA A 57 -5.95 0.72 9.38
CA ALA A 57 -7.30 0.66 9.95
C ALA A 57 -8.31 0.02 8.99
N ARG A 58 -8.15 0.22 7.68
CA ARG A 58 -8.99 -0.36 6.63
C ARG A 58 -8.55 -1.77 6.20
N GLY A 59 -7.48 -2.34 6.76
CA GLY A 59 -6.94 -3.65 6.38
C GLY A 59 -6.36 -3.68 4.96
N LEU A 60 -5.77 -2.56 4.51
CA LEU A 60 -5.17 -2.40 3.20
C LEU A 60 -3.63 -2.42 3.24
N TRP A 61 -3.05 -2.65 4.41
CA TRP A 61 -1.60 -2.67 4.62
C TRP A 61 -0.96 -3.99 4.15
N ASN A 62 0.15 -3.93 3.45
CA ASN A 62 0.94 -5.09 3.00
C ASN A 62 0.22 -6.06 2.06
N LEU A 63 -0.81 -5.64 1.34
CA LEU A 63 -1.58 -6.54 0.45
C LEU A 63 -0.72 -7.21 -0.63
N PHE A 64 0.44 -6.64 -0.95
CA PHE A 64 1.37 -7.18 -1.95
C PHE A 64 2.06 -8.48 -1.50
N LEU A 65 2.19 -8.74 -0.17
CA LEU A 65 2.85 -9.94 0.35
C LEU A 65 2.08 -11.20 -0.06
N PRO A 66 2.65 -12.05 -0.96
CA PRO A 66 1.90 -13.16 -1.51
C PRO A 66 1.68 -14.25 -0.46
N GLU A 67 0.41 -14.65 -0.31
CA GLU A 67 -0.01 -15.77 0.55
C GLU A 67 0.44 -15.66 2.02
N ASP A 68 0.79 -14.45 2.50
CA ASP A 68 1.25 -14.19 3.86
C ASP A 68 0.12 -13.59 4.72
N ASN A 69 0.01 -14.06 5.96
CA ASN A 69 -0.96 -13.56 6.92
C ASN A 69 -0.70 -12.11 7.38
N ARG A 70 0.53 -11.59 7.19
CA ARG A 70 0.89 -10.19 7.46
C ARG A 70 0.42 -9.25 6.37
N GLY A 71 0.06 -9.81 5.20
CA GLY A 71 -0.63 -9.12 4.11
C GLY A 71 -2.09 -9.53 4.03
N GLY A 72 -2.65 -9.51 2.84
CA GLY A 72 -4.03 -9.94 2.60
C GLY A 72 -4.20 -11.45 2.39
N GLY A 73 -3.14 -12.25 2.44
CA GLY A 73 -3.17 -13.67 2.07
C GLY A 73 -3.59 -13.88 0.61
N LEU A 74 -3.20 -12.94 -0.26
CA LEU A 74 -3.56 -12.94 -1.69
C LEU A 74 -2.51 -13.66 -2.51
N THR A 75 -2.96 -14.31 -3.57
CA THR A 75 -2.07 -14.70 -4.68
C THR A 75 -1.69 -13.45 -5.50
N ASN A 76 -0.63 -13.55 -6.30
CA ASN A 76 -0.26 -12.46 -7.22
C ASN A 76 -1.38 -12.13 -8.22
N LEU A 77 -2.17 -13.13 -8.63
CA LEU A 77 -3.31 -12.92 -9.52
C LEU A 77 -4.42 -12.10 -8.83
N GLU A 78 -4.69 -12.37 -7.57
CA GLU A 78 -5.68 -11.61 -6.77
C GLU A 78 -5.19 -10.20 -6.44
N TYR A 79 -3.88 -10.00 -6.26
CA TYR A 79 -3.31 -8.69 -5.99
C TYR A 79 -3.23 -7.78 -7.24
N ALA A 80 -3.09 -8.33 -8.43
CA ALA A 80 -2.90 -7.56 -9.66
C ALA A 80 -3.95 -6.42 -9.86
N PRO A 81 -5.27 -6.65 -9.73
CA PRO A 81 -6.25 -5.57 -9.86
C PRO A 81 -6.19 -4.53 -8.74
N LEU A 82 -5.62 -4.85 -7.58
CA LEU A 82 -5.38 -3.89 -6.49
C LEU A 82 -4.15 -3.03 -6.80
N ALA A 83 -3.10 -3.64 -7.33
CA ALA A 83 -1.91 -2.92 -7.78
C ALA A 83 -2.24 -1.89 -8.88
N GLU A 84 -3.14 -2.23 -9.80
CA GLU A 84 -3.62 -1.29 -10.82
C GLU A 84 -4.24 -0.03 -10.20
N LEU A 85 -5.07 -0.19 -9.17
CA LEU A 85 -5.69 0.95 -8.47
C LEU A 85 -4.67 1.84 -7.76
N THR A 86 -3.61 1.28 -7.20
CA THR A 86 -2.53 2.07 -6.57
C THR A 86 -1.79 2.95 -7.59
N GLY A 87 -1.78 2.53 -8.86
CA GLY A 87 -1.21 3.29 -9.96
C GLY A 87 -1.91 4.62 -10.26
N TRP A 88 -3.09 4.87 -9.69
CA TRP A 88 -3.76 6.19 -9.80
C TRP A 88 -3.00 7.29 -9.07
N SER A 89 -2.18 6.95 -8.07
CA SER A 89 -1.30 7.87 -7.34
C SER A 89 0.08 7.22 -7.12
N PRO A 90 0.92 7.14 -8.16
CA PRO A 90 2.15 6.35 -8.13
C PRO A 90 3.22 6.87 -7.17
N PHE A 91 3.10 8.12 -6.70
CA PHE A 91 4.06 8.74 -5.77
C PHE A 91 3.62 8.69 -4.31
N ILE A 92 2.33 8.49 -4.04
CA ILE A 92 1.77 8.48 -2.68
C ILE A 92 1.30 7.09 -2.28
N ALA A 93 0.49 6.44 -3.12
CA ALA A 93 -0.16 5.18 -2.76
C ALA A 93 0.81 4.04 -2.42
N PRO A 94 1.92 3.80 -3.15
CA PRO A 94 2.83 2.70 -2.81
C PRO A 94 3.44 2.83 -1.42
N GLU A 95 3.83 4.03 -1.00
CA GLU A 95 4.35 4.29 0.33
C GLU A 95 3.24 4.18 1.39
N ALA A 96 2.07 4.75 1.12
CA ALA A 96 0.93 4.74 2.04
C ALA A 96 0.37 3.34 2.31
N LEU A 97 0.50 2.42 1.36
CA LEU A 97 0.03 1.03 1.44
C LEU A 97 1.15 0.02 1.75
N ASN A 98 2.38 0.52 1.95
CA ASN A 98 3.59 -0.26 2.20
C ASN A 98 3.93 -1.26 1.08
N CYS A 99 3.78 -0.83 -0.17
CA CYS A 99 4.13 -1.62 -1.35
C CYS A 99 5.13 -0.90 -2.27
N SER A 100 5.93 0.02 -1.71
CA SER A 100 6.96 0.75 -2.44
C SER A 100 8.21 -0.09 -2.66
N ALA A 101 8.79 -0.02 -3.86
CA ALA A 101 10.10 -0.59 -4.11
C ALA A 101 11.21 0.36 -3.56
N PRO A 102 12.32 -0.18 -3.03
CA PRO A 102 12.76 -1.58 -2.99
C PRO A 102 12.29 -2.37 -1.74
N ASP A 103 11.51 -1.77 -0.86
CA ASP A 103 11.16 -2.34 0.45
C ASP A 103 10.36 -3.63 0.32
N THR A 104 9.54 -3.76 -0.71
CA THR A 104 8.76 -4.98 -0.97
C THR A 104 9.62 -6.23 -1.05
N GLY A 105 10.76 -6.17 -1.74
CA GLY A 105 11.69 -7.28 -1.82
C GLY A 105 12.32 -7.65 -0.46
N ASN A 106 12.66 -6.65 0.33
CA ASN A 106 13.20 -6.85 1.68
C ASN A 106 12.15 -7.48 2.62
N MET A 107 10.90 -7.02 2.52
CA MET A 107 9.80 -7.56 3.32
C MET A 107 9.48 -9.01 2.95
N GLU A 108 9.51 -9.39 1.66
CA GLU A 108 9.37 -10.79 1.26
C GLU A 108 10.50 -11.68 1.78
N ILE A 109 11.74 -11.19 1.78
CA ILE A 109 12.88 -11.92 2.33
C ILE A 109 12.68 -12.13 3.84
N LEU A 110 12.32 -11.09 4.59
CA LEU A 110 12.06 -11.18 6.01
C LEU A 110 10.89 -12.10 6.32
N SER A 111 9.79 -12.01 5.57
CA SER A 111 8.63 -12.88 5.73
C SER A 111 8.96 -14.36 5.53
N ARG A 112 9.81 -14.70 4.55
CA ARG A 112 10.13 -16.09 4.21
C ARG A 112 11.27 -16.69 5.01
N TYR A 113 12.26 -15.88 5.39
CA TYR A 113 13.55 -16.36 5.93
C TYR A 113 13.94 -15.72 7.27
N GLY A 114 13.22 -14.71 7.71
CA GLY A 114 13.46 -14.05 8.99
C GLY A 114 13.06 -14.92 10.17
N THR A 115 13.75 -14.76 11.31
CA THR A 115 13.26 -15.31 12.58
C THR A 115 12.00 -14.56 13.05
N PRO A 116 11.18 -15.13 13.95
CA PRO A 116 10.02 -14.42 14.50
C PRO A 116 10.39 -13.03 15.04
N GLU A 117 11.51 -12.90 15.75
CA GLU A 117 11.98 -11.63 16.31
C GLU A 117 12.37 -10.60 15.23
N GLN A 118 12.87 -11.07 14.07
CA GLN A 118 13.19 -10.20 12.94
C GLN A 118 11.92 -9.75 12.20
N GLN A 119 10.92 -10.61 12.15
CA GLN A 119 9.64 -10.32 11.49
C GLN A 119 8.76 -9.37 12.30
N ASP A 120 8.93 -9.32 13.63
CA ASP A 120 8.15 -8.47 14.54
C ASP A 120 8.74 -7.05 14.67
N ARG A 121 9.90 -6.79 14.11
CA ARG A 121 10.55 -5.46 14.07
C ARG A 121 10.08 -4.60 12.93
#